data_bb7cfa942cbbe8845442e27f8bfb2157
#
_entry.id   bb7cfa942cbbe8845442e27f8bfb2157
#
_cell.length_a   1.000
_cell.length_b   1.000
_cell.length_c   1.000
_cell.angle_alpha   90.00
_cell.angle_beta   90.00
_cell.angle_gamma   90.00
#
_symmetry.space_group_name_H-M   'P 1'
#
loop_
_entity.id
_entity.type
_entity.pdbx_description
1 polymer ?
#
loop_
_entity_poly.entity_id
_entity_poly.type
_entity_poly.pdbx_seq_one_letter_code
_entity_poly.pdbx_strand_id
1 'polypeptide(L)'
;RIPKLNISKGVRKFPMISTIFDLETDLDIDKLDFALNRIWYAQQKTLHADLITRINTNALTFVLRKNELRINELPLKFTGFVSILKDGYNLNINAASEKTTIKDMLSVLPPQYLSWVKDTKIEGNSDLFFSLKGRFSEPKNQKPDLKASLKINNGSVSNSNAPVPMNNLNMDLNVDLPSLDTNKLLLDLRNLSFDLGKNNKFRAVVRTQGMDEMKINANIKGGIDLATLDSALGLKDIELKGLMNTDIQSNGIFNLDKKLFPKTKGYFNLKNGWLKTKYYPNAIQNINILANIYNTDGTFKSLGVKLDPFKFDFEGNPVFVNADLQNFEDLLYKIRAK
;
A
#
# COMPACT_ATOMS: atom_id res chain seq x y z
N ARG A 1 -17.69 10.26 -23.95
CA ARG A 1 -18.83 9.41 -24.42
C ARG A 1 -19.50 8.85 -23.19
N ILE A 2 -20.80 9.17 -23.01
CA ILE A 2 -21.61 8.59 -21.93
C ILE A 2 -21.82 7.12 -22.31
N PRO A 3 -21.48 6.15 -21.44
CA PRO A 3 -21.73 4.74 -21.71
C PRO A 3 -23.24 4.50 -21.87
N LYS A 4 -23.62 3.58 -22.73
CA LYS A 4 -25.02 3.17 -22.85
C LYS A 4 -25.41 2.48 -21.54
N LEU A 5 -26.23 3.14 -20.75
CA LEU A 5 -26.88 2.55 -19.61
C LEU A 5 -28.01 1.66 -20.11
N ASN A 6 -27.82 0.35 -20.10
CA ASN A 6 -28.87 -0.61 -20.40
C ASN A 6 -29.63 -0.87 -19.08
N ILE A 7 -30.76 -0.19 -18.92
CA ILE A 7 -31.72 -0.51 -17.85
C ILE A 7 -32.60 -1.62 -18.39
N SER A 8 -32.32 -2.86 -18.05
CA SER A 8 -33.13 -4.00 -18.44
C SER A 8 -34.44 -4.01 -17.62
N LYS A 9 -35.54 -4.30 -18.29
CA LYS A 9 -36.91 -4.24 -17.82
C LYS A 9 -37.14 -5.09 -16.58
N GLY A 10 -37.34 -4.45 -15.45
CA GLY A 10 -37.82 -5.04 -14.21
C GLY A 10 -38.72 -4.13 -13.39
N VAL A 11 -39.35 -3.13 -14.02
CA VAL A 11 -40.34 -2.31 -13.31
C VAL A 11 -41.62 -3.13 -13.21
N ARG A 12 -41.79 -3.92 -12.13
CA ARG A 12 -43.12 -4.33 -11.73
C ARG A 12 -43.89 -3.07 -11.33
N LYS A 13 -44.91 -2.71 -12.11
CA LYS A 13 -45.89 -1.67 -11.73
C LYS A 13 -46.57 -2.08 -10.43
N PHE A 14 -46.09 -1.58 -9.31
CA PHE A 14 -46.86 -1.61 -8.07
C PHE A 14 -47.88 -0.47 -8.07
N PRO A 15 -49.06 -0.65 -7.43
CA PRO A 15 -50.01 0.45 -7.31
C PRO A 15 -49.35 1.65 -6.59
N MET A 16 -49.81 2.86 -6.87
CA MET A 16 -49.22 4.18 -6.53
C MET A 16 -48.99 4.47 -5.03
N ILE A 17 -48.94 3.47 -4.15
CA ILE A 17 -48.76 3.64 -2.70
C ILE A 17 -47.39 3.10 -2.21
N SER A 18 -46.64 2.38 -3.07
CA SER A 18 -45.35 1.86 -2.64
C SER A 18 -44.23 2.87 -2.93
N THR A 19 -43.68 3.46 -1.89
CA THR A 19 -42.52 4.34 -1.92
C THR A 19 -41.19 3.56 -1.97
N ILE A 20 -41.29 2.23 -2.03
CA ILE A 20 -40.15 1.31 -2.03
C ILE A 20 -40.22 0.42 -3.27
N PHE A 21 -39.13 0.38 -4.02
CA PHE A 21 -38.98 -0.52 -5.19
C PHE A 21 -37.54 -1.04 -5.30
N ASP A 22 -37.38 -2.16 -5.99
CA ASP A 22 -36.07 -2.70 -6.33
C ASP A 22 -35.74 -2.28 -7.77
N LEU A 23 -34.52 -1.72 -7.96
CA LEU A 23 -33.92 -1.39 -9.23
C LEU A 23 -32.85 -2.42 -9.54
N GLU A 24 -33.04 -3.13 -10.64
CA GLU A 24 -32.02 -4.02 -11.20
C GLU A 24 -31.28 -3.28 -12.29
N THR A 25 -29.96 -3.26 -12.22
CA THR A 25 -29.08 -2.56 -13.16
C THR A 25 -27.96 -3.48 -13.59
N ASP A 26 -27.81 -3.65 -14.88
CA ASP A 26 -26.66 -4.26 -15.52
C ASP A 26 -25.87 -3.18 -16.22
N LEU A 27 -24.60 -3.01 -15.88
CA LEU A 27 -23.76 -1.92 -16.35
C LEU A 27 -22.42 -2.45 -16.84
N ASP A 28 -22.12 -2.13 -18.10
CA ASP A 28 -20.81 -2.40 -18.72
C ASP A 28 -20.13 -1.06 -19.10
N ILE A 29 -18.89 -0.90 -18.65
CA ILE A 29 -18.04 0.23 -19.00
C ILE A 29 -16.71 -0.30 -19.53
N ASP A 30 -16.42 -0.08 -20.81
CA ASP A 30 -15.18 -0.54 -21.45
C ASP A 30 -13.94 0.26 -21.04
N LYS A 31 -14.12 1.55 -20.69
CA LYS A 31 -13.04 2.45 -20.29
C LYS A 31 -13.51 3.37 -19.19
N LEU A 32 -13.18 3.04 -17.96
CA LEU A 32 -13.41 3.88 -16.79
C LEU A 32 -12.13 4.65 -16.47
N ASP A 33 -12.22 5.96 -16.52
CA ASP A 33 -11.19 6.88 -16.04
C ASP A 33 -11.76 7.69 -14.88
N PHE A 34 -11.08 7.65 -13.74
CA PHE A 34 -11.47 8.39 -12.55
C PHE A 34 -10.27 9.12 -11.93
N ALA A 35 -10.37 10.42 -11.83
CA ALA A 35 -9.41 11.27 -11.17
C ALA A 35 -10.09 12.20 -10.16
N LEU A 36 -9.44 12.44 -9.01
CA LEU A 36 -9.85 13.40 -8.01
C LEU A 36 -8.65 14.26 -7.63
N ASN A 37 -8.81 15.58 -7.60
CA ASN A 37 -7.73 16.53 -7.28
C ASN A 37 -6.43 16.29 -8.09
N ARG A 38 -6.58 16.00 -9.39
CA ARG A 38 -5.48 15.65 -10.33
C ARG A 38 -4.75 14.35 -10.01
N ILE A 39 -5.24 13.54 -9.08
CA ILE A 39 -4.73 12.22 -8.79
C ILE A 39 -5.61 11.19 -9.51
N TRP A 40 -4.99 10.33 -10.32
CA TRP A 40 -5.68 9.25 -11.02
C TRP A 40 -5.86 8.04 -10.09
N TYR A 41 -7.10 7.66 -9.84
CA TYR A 41 -7.46 6.47 -9.06
C TYR A 41 -7.80 5.28 -9.95
N ALA A 42 -8.34 5.53 -11.14
CA ALA A 42 -8.56 4.52 -12.18
C ALA A 42 -8.21 5.11 -13.54
N GLN A 43 -7.57 4.31 -14.40
CA GLN A 43 -7.27 4.66 -15.79
C GLN A 43 -7.53 3.45 -16.68
N GLN A 44 -8.34 3.65 -17.71
CA GLN A 44 -8.67 2.65 -18.74
C GLN A 44 -9.10 1.29 -18.15
N LYS A 45 -9.91 1.34 -17.07
CA LYS A 45 -10.43 0.13 -16.41
C LYS A 45 -11.73 -0.31 -17.08
N THR A 46 -11.90 -1.62 -17.23
CA THR A 46 -13.21 -2.18 -17.53
C THR A 46 -14.00 -2.31 -16.23
N LEU A 47 -15.29 -2.09 -16.28
CA LEU A 47 -16.18 -2.29 -15.15
C LEU A 47 -17.44 -2.98 -15.63
N HIS A 48 -17.76 -4.09 -14.99
CA HIS A 48 -19.03 -4.80 -15.13
C HIS A 48 -19.71 -4.84 -13.78
N ALA A 49 -21.00 -4.51 -13.71
CA ALA A 49 -21.72 -4.45 -12.45
C ALA A 49 -23.17 -4.96 -12.59
N ASP A 50 -23.49 -6.00 -11.81
CA ASP A 50 -24.85 -6.48 -11.58
C ASP A 50 -25.34 -5.93 -10.24
N LEU A 51 -26.29 -5.02 -10.29
CA LEU A 51 -26.74 -4.28 -9.10
C LEU A 51 -28.21 -4.54 -8.83
N ILE A 52 -28.54 -4.89 -7.58
CA ILE A 52 -29.90 -4.88 -7.07
C ILE A 52 -29.97 -3.86 -5.95
N THR A 53 -30.60 -2.72 -6.24
CA THR A 53 -30.72 -1.61 -5.29
C THR A 53 -32.17 -1.44 -4.87
N ARG A 54 -32.46 -1.58 -3.58
CA ARG A 54 -33.75 -1.21 -3.01
C ARG A 54 -33.79 0.28 -2.70
N ILE A 55 -34.70 0.99 -3.34
CA ILE A 55 -34.85 2.42 -3.22
C ILE A 55 -36.11 2.73 -2.38
N ASN A 56 -35.94 3.53 -1.33
CA ASN A 56 -37.03 4.16 -0.60
C ASN A 56 -37.03 5.65 -0.95
N THR A 57 -38.03 6.08 -1.72
CA THR A 57 -38.12 7.47 -2.20
C THR A 57 -38.51 8.46 -1.11
N ASN A 58 -39.22 8.04 -0.07
CA ASN A 58 -39.58 8.92 1.05
C ASN A 58 -38.38 9.22 1.96
N ALA A 59 -37.58 8.20 2.23
CA ALA A 59 -36.39 8.33 3.07
C ALA A 59 -35.13 8.61 2.27
N LEU A 60 -35.20 8.66 0.93
CA LEU A 60 -34.05 8.77 0.02
C LEU A 60 -32.92 7.81 0.40
N THR A 61 -33.30 6.55 0.68
CA THR A 61 -32.37 5.50 1.10
C THR A 61 -32.23 4.46 -0.01
N PHE A 62 -30.99 4.14 -0.32
CA PHE A 62 -30.57 3.17 -1.32
C PHE A 62 -29.89 2.00 -0.60
N VAL A 63 -30.53 0.84 -0.57
CA VAL A 63 -29.98 -0.36 0.04
C VAL A 63 -29.41 -1.25 -1.04
N LEU A 64 -28.10 -1.47 -0.98
CA LEU A 64 -27.32 -2.27 -1.91
C LEU A 64 -27.40 -3.74 -1.48
N ARG A 65 -28.05 -4.59 -2.29
CA ARG A 65 -28.29 -6.01 -2.01
C ARG A 65 -27.50 -6.86 -2.98
N LYS A 66 -26.70 -7.82 -2.49
CA LYS A 66 -25.99 -8.82 -3.31
C LYS A 66 -25.46 -8.27 -4.61
N ASN A 67 -24.71 -7.18 -4.55
CA ASN A 67 -24.18 -6.57 -5.73
C ASN A 67 -22.81 -7.18 -6.07
N GLU A 68 -22.63 -7.52 -7.32
CA GLU A 68 -21.39 -8.01 -7.88
C GLU A 68 -20.82 -6.94 -8.81
N LEU A 69 -19.56 -6.62 -8.60
CA LEU A 69 -18.80 -5.65 -9.38
C LEU A 69 -17.52 -6.32 -9.81
N ARG A 70 -17.17 -6.21 -11.07
CA ARG A 70 -15.87 -6.62 -11.58
C ARG A 70 -15.15 -5.40 -12.14
N ILE A 71 -13.97 -5.13 -11.62
CA ILE A 71 -13.09 -4.08 -12.14
C ILE A 71 -11.87 -4.77 -12.76
N ASN A 72 -11.75 -4.73 -14.07
CA ASN A 72 -10.84 -5.59 -14.83
C ASN A 72 -11.06 -7.07 -14.43
N GLU A 73 -10.03 -7.72 -13.87
CA GLU A 73 -10.10 -9.12 -13.44
C GLU A 73 -10.54 -9.27 -11.96
N LEU A 74 -10.61 -8.18 -11.19
CA LEU A 74 -10.93 -8.22 -9.77
C LEU A 74 -12.44 -8.28 -9.53
N PRO A 75 -13.00 -9.40 -9.06
CA PRO A 75 -14.39 -9.48 -8.63
C PRO A 75 -14.54 -8.88 -7.23
N LEU A 76 -15.54 -8.05 -7.03
CA LEU A 76 -15.90 -7.45 -5.76
C LEU A 76 -17.37 -7.70 -5.46
N LYS A 77 -17.68 -8.16 -4.26
CA LYS A 77 -19.03 -8.20 -3.72
C LYS A 77 -19.19 -7.03 -2.78
N PHE A 78 -20.25 -6.26 -2.93
CA PHE A 78 -20.51 -5.15 -2.03
C PHE A 78 -21.95 -5.13 -1.54
N THR A 79 -22.13 -4.65 -0.33
CA THR A 79 -23.42 -4.55 0.36
C THR A 79 -23.46 -3.29 1.19
N GLY A 80 -24.65 -2.90 1.60
CA GLY A 80 -24.80 -1.79 2.52
C GLY A 80 -25.95 -0.85 2.13
N PHE A 81 -25.82 0.40 2.53
CA PHE A 81 -26.78 1.43 2.19
C PHE A 81 -26.15 2.82 2.11
N VAL A 82 -26.84 3.69 1.36
CA VAL A 82 -26.60 5.12 1.32
C VAL A 82 -27.93 5.81 1.57
N SER A 83 -28.01 6.68 2.59
CA SER A 83 -29.18 7.55 2.83
C SER A 83 -28.78 8.99 2.59
N ILE A 84 -29.54 9.70 1.77
CA ILE A 84 -29.39 11.14 1.52
C ILE A 84 -30.09 11.90 2.63
N LEU A 85 -29.40 12.77 3.31
CA LEU A 85 -29.89 13.61 4.40
C LEU A 85 -29.90 15.07 3.94
N LYS A 86 -30.59 15.94 4.66
CA LYS A 86 -30.62 17.39 4.36
C LYS A 86 -29.24 18.04 4.35
N ASP A 87 -28.30 17.51 5.13
CA ASP A 87 -26.99 18.09 5.37
C ASP A 87 -25.84 17.09 5.07
N GLY A 88 -26.09 16.08 4.24
CA GLY A 88 -25.06 15.10 3.86
C GLY A 88 -25.60 13.71 3.60
N TYR A 89 -24.83 12.70 4.02
CA TYR A 89 -25.11 11.28 3.74
C TYR A 89 -24.92 10.45 4.98
N ASN A 90 -25.70 9.37 5.12
CA ASN A 90 -25.40 8.30 6.05
C ASN A 90 -25.01 7.06 5.24
N LEU A 91 -23.81 6.54 5.50
CA LEU A 91 -23.17 5.53 4.69
C LEU A 91 -22.90 4.27 5.52
N ASN A 92 -23.12 3.12 4.91
CA ASN A 92 -22.61 1.85 5.39
C ASN A 92 -22.37 0.96 4.17
N ILE A 93 -21.17 1.01 3.65
CA ILE A 93 -20.77 0.29 2.44
C ILE A 93 -19.66 -0.67 2.83
N ASN A 94 -19.83 -1.94 2.49
CA ASN A 94 -18.80 -2.96 2.65
C ASN A 94 -18.58 -3.60 1.30
N ALA A 95 -17.31 -3.75 0.93
CA ALA A 95 -16.89 -4.44 -0.29
C ALA A 95 -15.83 -5.49 0.07
N ALA A 96 -15.91 -6.65 -0.56
CA ALA A 96 -14.97 -7.73 -0.35
C ALA A 96 -14.68 -8.47 -1.65
N SER A 97 -13.46 -8.94 -1.76
CA SER A 97 -13.00 -9.90 -2.77
C SER A 97 -12.29 -11.03 -2.03
N GLU A 98 -12.75 -12.25 -2.20
CA GLU A 98 -12.23 -13.40 -1.46
C GLU A 98 -11.68 -14.44 -2.43
N LYS A 99 -10.54 -15.04 -2.07
CA LYS A 99 -9.87 -16.11 -2.83
C LYS A 99 -9.60 -15.74 -4.29
N THR A 100 -9.35 -14.47 -4.54
CA THR A 100 -8.93 -13.98 -5.85
C THR A 100 -7.43 -14.16 -6.01
N THR A 101 -6.94 -14.19 -7.24
CA THR A 101 -5.50 -14.26 -7.45
C THR A 101 -4.85 -12.90 -7.14
N ILE A 102 -3.59 -12.91 -6.75
CA ILE A 102 -2.81 -11.66 -6.60
C ILE A 102 -2.80 -10.89 -7.93
N LYS A 103 -2.78 -11.61 -9.06
CA LYS A 103 -2.81 -11.01 -10.40
C LYS A 103 -4.11 -10.24 -10.64
N ASP A 104 -5.26 -10.80 -10.25
CA ASP A 104 -6.56 -10.12 -10.38
C ASP A 104 -6.60 -8.85 -9.54
N MET A 105 -6.10 -8.91 -8.30
CA MET A 105 -5.97 -7.74 -7.43
C MET A 105 -5.06 -6.67 -8.06
N LEU A 106 -3.92 -7.07 -8.64
CA LEU A 106 -3.02 -6.13 -9.29
C LEU A 106 -3.61 -5.51 -10.56
N SER A 107 -4.56 -6.17 -11.23
CA SER A 107 -5.17 -5.68 -12.47
C SER A 107 -5.82 -4.30 -12.33
N VAL A 108 -6.25 -3.94 -11.12
CA VAL A 108 -6.89 -2.64 -10.84
C VAL A 108 -5.90 -1.51 -10.60
N LEU A 109 -4.61 -1.80 -10.40
CA LEU A 109 -3.60 -0.75 -10.24
C LEU A 109 -3.43 0.08 -11.53
N PRO A 110 -3.06 1.37 -11.41
CA PRO A 110 -2.74 2.19 -12.57
C PRO A 110 -1.64 1.57 -13.44
N PRO A 111 -1.68 1.77 -14.78
CA PRO A 111 -0.76 1.12 -15.72
C PRO A 111 0.73 1.32 -15.42
N GLN A 112 1.10 2.46 -14.84
CA GLN A 112 2.48 2.75 -14.45
C GLN A 112 3.05 1.78 -13.42
N TYR A 113 2.19 1.16 -12.60
CA TYR A 113 2.58 0.15 -11.61
C TYR A 113 2.53 -1.28 -12.15
N LEU A 114 2.04 -1.47 -13.39
CA LEU A 114 1.85 -2.80 -14.00
C LEU A 114 2.90 -3.14 -15.06
N SER A 115 3.83 -2.24 -15.36
CA SER A 115 4.85 -2.47 -16.40
C SER A 115 5.69 -3.73 -16.14
N TRP A 116 5.91 -4.05 -14.88
CA TRP A 116 6.66 -5.25 -14.44
C TRP A 116 5.84 -6.55 -14.47
N VAL A 117 4.50 -6.46 -14.44
CA VAL A 117 3.62 -7.67 -14.41
C VAL A 117 3.73 -8.48 -15.69
N LYS A 118 4.02 -7.82 -16.82
CA LYS A 118 4.11 -8.50 -18.13
C LYS A 118 5.17 -9.61 -18.16
N ASP A 119 6.32 -9.37 -17.50
CA ASP A 119 7.47 -10.28 -17.49
C ASP A 119 7.60 -11.01 -16.15
N THR A 120 6.56 -10.92 -15.30
CA THR A 120 6.55 -11.46 -13.95
C THR A 120 5.46 -12.51 -13.80
N LYS A 121 5.85 -13.72 -13.40
CA LYS A 121 4.93 -14.78 -13.00
C LYS A 121 4.53 -14.53 -11.56
N ILE A 122 3.23 -14.32 -11.32
CA ILE A 122 2.65 -14.04 -10.01
C ILE A 122 1.58 -15.08 -9.73
N GLU A 123 1.72 -15.80 -8.63
CA GLU A 123 0.79 -16.82 -8.17
C GLU A 123 0.43 -16.55 -6.70
N GLY A 124 -0.67 -17.13 -6.23
CA GLY A 124 -1.17 -17.01 -4.87
C GLY A 124 -2.52 -16.35 -4.79
N ASN A 125 -3.13 -16.46 -3.62
CA ASN A 125 -4.46 -15.95 -3.34
C ASN A 125 -4.40 -14.66 -2.53
N SER A 126 -5.38 -13.80 -2.75
CA SER A 126 -5.58 -12.57 -1.99
C SER A 126 -7.04 -12.45 -1.53
N ASP A 127 -7.22 -11.86 -0.35
CA ASP A 127 -8.50 -11.43 0.17
C ASP A 127 -8.43 -9.93 0.42
N LEU A 128 -9.39 -9.20 -0.11
CA LEU A 128 -9.50 -7.75 0.06
C LEU A 128 -10.82 -7.42 0.74
N PHE A 129 -10.77 -6.55 1.73
CA PHE A 129 -11.94 -6.00 2.39
C PHE A 129 -11.85 -4.49 2.49
N PHE A 130 -12.97 -3.83 2.32
CA PHE A 130 -13.15 -2.40 2.47
C PHE A 130 -14.48 -2.10 3.14
N SER A 131 -14.49 -1.15 4.07
CA SER A 131 -15.71 -0.66 4.72
C SER A 131 -15.65 0.85 4.88
N LEU A 132 -16.74 1.52 4.49
CA LEU A 132 -16.96 2.95 4.71
C LEU A 132 -18.26 3.11 5.47
N LYS A 133 -18.19 3.55 6.74
CA LYS A 133 -19.35 3.59 7.63
C LYS A 133 -19.40 4.88 8.43
N GLY A 134 -20.56 5.49 8.48
CA GLY A 134 -20.83 6.66 9.30
C GLY A 134 -21.50 7.77 8.51
N ARG A 135 -21.57 8.93 9.13
CA ARG A 135 -22.17 10.11 8.54
C ARG A 135 -21.13 10.99 7.87
N PHE A 136 -21.43 11.43 6.66
CA PHE A 136 -20.72 12.52 6.01
C PHE A 136 -21.61 13.77 6.05
N SER A 137 -21.13 14.82 6.70
CA SER A 137 -21.81 16.13 6.74
C SER A 137 -20.75 17.23 6.79
N GLU A 138 -20.62 17.97 5.69
CA GLU A 138 -19.68 19.09 5.61
C GLU A 138 -20.01 20.20 6.61
N PRO A 139 -21.29 20.64 6.76
CA PRO A 139 -21.65 21.68 7.73
C PRO A 139 -21.39 21.29 9.19
N LYS A 140 -21.37 20.00 9.50
CA LYS A 140 -21.12 19.48 10.84
C LYS A 140 -19.71 18.93 11.03
N ASN A 141 -18.86 19.04 10.01
CA ASN A 141 -17.52 18.46 9.98
C ASN A 141 -17.51 16.97 10.39
N GLN A 142 -18.53 16.22 9.99
CA GLN A 142 -18.63 14.78 10.22
C GLN A 142 -18.13 14.02 9.01
N LYS A 143 -17.28 13.03 9.25
CA LYS A 143 -16.72 12.15 8.22
C LYS A 143 -16.87 10.69 8.63
N PRO A 144 -17.13 9.78 7.69
CA PRO A 144 -17.25 8.36 7.98
C PRO A 144 -15.91 7.73 8.39
N ASP A 145 -15.99 6.58 9.03
CA ASP A 145 -14.84 5.72 9.30
C ASP A 145 -14.55 4.86 8.06
N LEU A 146 -13.28 4.73 7.73
CA LEU A 146 -12.81 3.85 6.69
C LEU A 146 -11.98 2.72 7.31
N LYS A 147 -12.28 1.48 6.91
CA LYS A 147 -11.48 0.29 7.22
C LYS A 147 -11.14 -0.44 5.94
N ALA A 148 -9.91 -0.93 5.86
CA ALA A 148 -9.49 -1.79 4.78
C ALA A 148 -8.60 -2.91 5.30
N SER A 149 -8.63 -4.06 4.66
CA SER A 149 -7.67 -5.13 4.93
C SER A 149 -7.28 -5.84 3.65
N LEU A 150 -6.03 -6.28 3.61
CA LEU A 150 -5.48 -7.09 2.53
C LEU A 150 -4.75 -8.28 3.13
N LYS A 151 -5.16 -9.49 2.72
CA LYS A 151 -4.43 -10.72 3.02
C LYS A 151 -3.90 -11.32 1.74
N ILE A 152 -2.67 -11.80 1.78
CA ILE A 152 -2.04 -12.59 0.72
C ILE A 152 -1.60 -13.91 1.36
N ASN A 153 -1.91 -15.02 0.68
CA ASN A 153 -1.60 -16.35 1.16
C ASN A 153 -0.79 -17.11 0.09
N ASN A 154 0.38 -17.60 0.48
CA ASN A 154 1.24 -18.45 -0.34
C ASN A 154 1.53 -17.86 -1.73
N GLY A 155 1.80 -16.56 -1.77
CA GLY A 155 2.16 -15.89 -3.00
C GLY A 155 3.54 -16.29 -3.49
N SER A 156 3.73 -16.25 -4.81
CA SER A 156 5.05 -16.33 -5.42
C SER A 156 5.18 -15.28 -6.51
N VAL A 157 6.38 -14.73 -6.62
CA VAL A 157 6.75 -13.74 -7.63
C VAL A 157 8.08 -14.15 -8.22
N SER A 158 8.11 -14.35 -9.53
CA SER A 158 9.34 -14.64 -10.26
C SER A 158 9.39 -13.81 -11.53
N ASN A 159 10.52 -13.14 -11.76
CA ASN A 159 10.76 -12.31 -12.91
C ASN A 159 12.01 -12.80 -13.64
N SER A 160 12.00 -12.81 -14.98
CA SER A 160 13.15 -13.23 -15.78
C SER A 160 14.41 -12.41 -15.53
N ASN A 161 14.25 -11.17 -15.07
CA ASN A 161 15.35 -10.25 -14.77
C ASN A 161 15.80 -10.29 -13.30
N ALA A 162 15.09 -11.01 -12.43
CA ALA A 162 15.45 -11.16 -11.02
C ALA A 162 16.14 -12.51 -10.80
N PRO A 163 17.36 -12.54 -10.26
CA PRO A 163 18.13 -13.79 -10.11
C PRO A 163 17.54 -14.74 -9.05
N VAL A 164 16.69 -14.24 -8.18
CA VAL A 164 16.14 -15.00 -7.05
C VAL A 164 14.63 -14.80 -6.96
N PRO A 165 13.82 -15.86 -7.15
CA PRO A 165 12.38 -15.76 -7.01
C PRO A 165 11.97 -15.53 -5.54
N MET A 166 10.89 -14.78 -5.35
CA MET A 166 10.20 -14.64 -4.07
C MET A 166 9.14 -15.73 -3.96
N ASN A 167 9.17 -16.50 -2.88
CA ASN A 167 8.21 -17.56 -2.60
C ASN A 167 7.63 -17.40 -1.20
N ASN A 168 6.55 -18.13 -0.91
CA ASN A 168 5.88 -18.13 0.39
C ASN A 168 5.51 -16.71 0.85
N LEU A 169 5.12 -15.84 -0.10
CA LEU A 169 4.67 -14.50 0.23
C LEU A 169 3.35 -14.56 0.98
N ASN A 170 3.38 -14.13 2.24
CA ASN A 170 2.22 -13.99 3.08
C ASN A 170 2.16 -12.57 3.62
N MET A 171 0.98 -11.96 3.60
CA MET A 171 0.74 -10.63 4.13
C MET A 171 -0.60 -10.56 4.86
N ASP A 172 -0.65 -9.86 5.98
CA ASP A 172 -1.88 -9.45 6.68
C ASP A 172 -1.73 -7.98 7.06
N LEU A 173 -2.37 -7.13 6.26
CA LEU A 173 -2.39 -5.68 6.43
C LEU A 173 -3.80 -5.21 6.78
N ASN A 174 -3.91 -4.39 7.82
CA ASN A 174 -5.15 -3.74 8.22
C ASN A 174 -4.93 -2.23 8.32
N VAL A 175 -5.90 -1.49 7.83
CA VAL A 175 -5.96 -0.03 7.89
C VAL A 175 -7.25 0.39 8.55
N ASP A 176 -7.19 1.24 9.55
CA ASP A 176 -8.35 1.85 10.19
C ASP A 176 -8.14 3.38 10.22
N LEU A 177 -9.07 4.10 9.62
CA LEU A 177 -9.02 5.55 9.50
C LEU A 177 -10.32 6.16 10.02
N PRO A 178 -10.46 6.30 11.35
CA PRO A 178 -11.66 6.85 11.98
C PRO A 178 -11.90 8.28 11.53
N SER A 179 -13.14 8.57 11.15
CA SER A 179 -13.58 9.91 10.70
C SER A 179 -12.74 10.48 9.56
N LEU A 180 -12.12 9.63 8.71
CA LEU A 180 -11.16 10.03 7.67
C LEU A 180 -10.10 11.03 8.19
N ASP A 181 -9.71 10.89 9.46
CA ASP A 181 -8.74 11.74 10.15
C ASP A 181 -7.38 11.05 10.18
N THR A 182 -6.41 11.59 9.43
CA THR A 182 -5.06 11.01 9.33
C THR A 182 -4.33 10.93 10.66
N ASN A 183 -4.67 11.80 11.64
CA ASN A 183 -4.11 11.74 12.96
C ASN A 183 -4.63 10.58 13.82
N LYS A 184 -5.70 9.91 13.33
CA LYS A 184 -6.23 8.68 13.91
C LYS A 184 -5.90 7.44 13.08
N LEU A 185 -5.19 7.60 11.97
CA LEU A 185 -4.80 6.49 11.11
C LEU A 185 -4.08 5.41 11.93
N LEU A 186 -4.59 4.20 11.87
CA LEU A 186 -3.91 2.99 12.33
C LEU A 186 -3.58 2.14 11.11
N LEU A 187 -2.30 1.86 10.92
CA LEU A 187 -1.81 0.90 9.96
C LEU A 187 -1.19 -0.27 10.74
N ASP A 188 -1.71 -1.47 10.53
CA ASP A 188 -1.33 -2.67 11.27
C ASP A 188 -0.94 -3.78 10.28
N LEU A 189 0.34 -3.84 9.93
CA LEU A 189 0.96 -4.93 9.19
C LEU A 189 1.34 -6.04 10.18
N ARG A 190 0.41 -6.96 10.41
CA ARG A 190 0.57 -8.05 11.38
C ARG A 190 1.55 -9.10 10.92
N ASN A 191 1.66 -9.27 9.62
CA ASN A 191 2.61 -10.16 9.00
C ASN A 191 2.90 -9.67 7.58
N LEU A 192 4.18 -9.62 7.25
CA LEU A 192 4.69 -9.68 5.90
C LEU A 192 5.85 -10.65 5.94
N SER A 193 5.75 -11.75 5.22
CA SER A 193 6.82 -12.73 5.16
C SER A 193 6.96 -13.32 3.77
N PHE A 194 8.18 -13.59 3.36
CA PHE A 194 8.50 -14.28 2.12
C PHE A 194 9.91 -14.89 2.19
N ASP A 195 10.18 -15.82 1.30
CA ASP A 195 11.48 -16.45 1.12
C ASP A 195 12.09 -15.97 -0.21
N LEU A 196 13.35 -15.57 -0.17
CA LEU A 196 14.18 -15.28 -1.35
C LEU A 196 15.17 -16.41 -1.57
N GLY A 197 14.92 -17.26 -2.56
CA GLY A 197 15.71 -18.47 -2.78
C GLY A 197 15.61 -19.43 -1.60
N LYS A 198 16.68 -20.19 -1.35
CA LYS A 198 16.66 -21.29 -0.36
C LYS A 198 16.89 -20.83 1.09
N ASN A 199 17.63 -19.76 1.33
CA ASN A 199 18.16 -19.44 2.66
C ASN A 199 17.83 -18.03 3.18
N ASN A 200 17.23 -17.16 2.37
CA ASN A 200 16.91 -15.80 2.78
C ASN A 200 15.42 -15.69 3.07
N LYS A 201 15.10 -15.46 4.33
CA LYS A 201 13.74 -15.24 4.80
C LYS A 201 13.58 -13.79 5.20
N PHE A 202 12.52 -13.16 4.75
CA PHE A 202 12.13 -11.83 5.18
C PHE A 202 10.86 -11.89 6.02
N ARG A 203 10.86 -11.14 7.09
CA ARG A 203 9.67 -10.94 7.94
C ARG A 203 9.61 -9.51 8.42
N ALA A 204 8.42 -8.91 8.35
CA ALA A 204 8.14 -7.61 8.93
C ALA A 204 6.79 -7.63 9.67
N VAL A 205 6.79 -7.00 10.83
CA VAL A 205 5.61 -6.66 11.62
C VAL A 205 5.73 -5.17 11.91
N VAL A 206 4.75 -4.36 11.48
CA VAL A 206 4.80 -2.91 11.63
C VAL A 206 3.44 -2.40 12.03
N ARG A 207 3.38 -1.67 13.12
CA ARG A 207 2.18 -0.96 13.54
C ARG A 207 2.48 0.52 13.70
N THR A 208 1.70 1.35 13.03
CA THR A 208 1.80 2.80 13.19
C THR A 208 0.45 3.40 13.56
N GLN A 209 0.44 4.44 14.37
CA GLN A 209 -0.75 5.17 14.75
C GLN A 209 -0.51 6.67 14.74
N GLY A 210 -1.36 7.39 14.01
CA GLY A 210 -1.26 8.83 13.79
C GLY A 210 -0.27 9.19 12.70
N MET A 211 -0.34 10.43 12.20
CA MET A 211 0.60 10.97 11.20
C MET A 211 1.46 12.09 11.79
N ASP A 212 0.88 13.02 12.55
CA ASP A 212 1.62 14.17 13.12
C ASP A 212 2.53 13.73 14.28
N GLU A 213 2.03 12.87 15.15
CA GLU A 213 2.76 12.25 16.24
C GLU A 213 2.67 10.74 16.10
N MET A 214 3.47 10.21 15.17
CA MET A 214 3.37 8.81 14.74
C MET A 214 3.94 7.87 15.80
N LYS A 215 3.06 7.09 16.45
CA LYS A 215 3.50 5.95 17.26
C LYS A 215 3.92 4.82 16.35
N ILE A 216 5.11 4.30 16.55
CA ILE A 216 5.69 3.22 15.73
C ILE A 216 6.05 2.05 16.64
N ASN A 217 5.65 0.85 16.20
CA ASN A 217 6.16 -0.42 16.70
C ASN A 217 6.51 -1.27 15.48
N ALA A 218 7.79 -1.55 15.26
CA ALA A 218 8.27 -2.25 14.10
C ALA A 218 9.32 -3.30 14.46
N ASN A 219 9.20 -4.46 13.83
CA ASN A 219 10.20 -5.51 13.87
C ASN A 219 10.38 -6.03 12.43
N ILE A 220 11.54 -5.75 11.84
CA ILE A 220 11.86 -6.06 10.45
C ILE A 220 13.15 -6.89 10.43
N LYS A 221 13.08 -8.07 9.84
CA LYS A 221 14.22 -8.98 9.79
C LYS A 221 14.26 -9.76 8.49
N GLY A 222 15.46 -9.90 7.93
CA GLY A 222 15.68 -10.78 6.77
C GLY A 222 16.36 -10.11 5.61
N GLY A 223 16.31 -10.78 4.47
CA GLY A 223 16.94 -10.34 3.24
C GLY A 223 15.96 -9.97 2.15
N ILE A 224 16.32 -8.99 1.34
CA ILE A 224 15.60 -8.57 0.14
C ILE A 224 16.58 -8.49 -1.02
N ASP A 225 16.22 -9.10 -2.15
CA ASP A 225 16.86 -8.81 -3.43
C ASP A 225 16.27 -7.50 -3.99
N LEU A 226 17.10 -6.47 -4.07
CA LEU A 226 16.67 -5.14 -4.53
C LEU A 226 16.26 -5.13 -6.00
N ALA A 227 16.77 -6.04 -6.85
CA ALA A 227 16.33 -6.16 -8.22
C ALA A 227 14.87 -6.65 -8.31
N THR A 228 14.49 -7.59 -7.44
CA THR A 228 13.10 -8.04 -7.32
C THR A 228 12.20 -6.93 -6.80
N LEU A 229 12.67 -6.16 -5.83
CA LEU A 229 11.91 -5.03 -5.27
C LEU A 229 11.74 -3.91 -6.30
N ASP A 230 12.79 -3.56 -7.05
CA ASP A 230 12.76 -2.57 -8.14
C ASP A 230 11.72 -2.98 -9.19
N SER A 231 11.79 -4.21 -9.66
CA SER A 231 10.80 -4.77 -10.60
C SER A 231 9.38 -4.73 -10.02
N ALA A 232 9.21 -5.01 -8.74
CA ALA A 232 7.90 -5.03 -8.08
C ALA A 232 7.30 -3.63 -7.88
N LEU A 233 8.12 -2.61 -7.65
CA LEU A 233 7.66 -1.25 -7.40
C LEU A 233 7.53 -0.42 -8.69
N GLY A 234 8.04 -0.92 -9.82
CA GLY A 234 8.01 -0.19 -11.11
C GLY A 234 8.73 1.14 -11.05
N LEU A 235 9.88 1.19 -10.39
CA LEU A 235 10.67 2.41 -10.22
C LEU A 235 11.17 2.90 -11.58
N LYS A 236 10.61 3.99 -12.09
CA LYS A 236 10.95 4.49 -13.44
C LYS A 236 12.26 5.28 -13.50
N ASP A 237 12.65 5.86 -12.39
CA ASP A 237 13.72 6.84 -12.29
C ASP A 237 14.96 6.33 -11.57
N ILE A 238 14.86 5.13 -11.01
CA ILE A 238 15.90 4.49 -10.20
C ILE A 238 15.91 3.00 -10.55
N GLU A 239 17.06 2.44 -10.84
CA GLU A 239 17.30 1.00 -10.95
C GLU A 239 18.15 0.55 -9.76
N LEU A 240 17.71 -0.49 -9.07
CA LEU A 240 18.38 -1.02 -7.87
C LEU A 240 18.72 -2.50 -8.04
N LYS A 241 19.94 -2.91 -7.62
CA LYS A 241 20.31 -4.33 -7.50
C LYS A 241 21.13 -4.53 -6.23
N GLY A 242 21.22 -5.76 -5.78
CA GLY A 242 22.01 -6.19 -4.63
C GLY A 242 21.19 -6.91 -3.57
N LEU A 243 21.87 -7.59 -2.68
CA LEU A 243 21.23 -8.30 -1.58
C LEU A 243 21.29 -7.46 -0.32
N MET A 244 20.12 -7.04 0.14
CA MET A 244 19.95 -6.31 1.38
C MET A 244 19.55 -7.27 2.50
N ASN A 245 20.23 -7.19 3.64
CA ASN A 245 19.83 -7.87 4.87
C ASN A 245 19.65 -6.85 5.99
N THR A 246 18.65 -7.07 6.81
CA THR A 246 18.32 -6.16 7.92
C THR A 246 17.79 -6.92 9.13
N ASP A 247 18.04 -6.37 10.32
CA ASP A 247 17.39 -6.74 11.58
C ASP A 247 17.21 -5.44 12.37
N ILE A 248 15.99 -4.92 12.37
CA ILE A 248 15.64 -3.62 12.97
C ILE A 248 14.44 -3.80 13.89
N GLN A 249 14.60 -3.33 15.11
CA GLN A 249 13.51 -3.19 16.09
C GLN A 249 13.37 -1.72 16.44
N SER A 250 12.13 -1.22 16.37
CA SER A 250 11.84 0.19 16.65
C SER A 250 10.54 0.31 17.43
N ASN A 251 10.56 1.08 18.52
CA ASN A 251 9.38 1.32 19.34
C ASN A 251 9.41 2.72 19.95
N GLY A 252 8.33 3.48 19.77
CA GLY A 252 8.22 4.83 20.32
C GLY A 252 7.46 5.78 19.41
N ILE A 253 7.77 7.05 19.53
CA ILE A 253 7.11 8.14 18.81
C ILE A 253 8.10 8.74 17.83
N PHE A 254 7.63 8.97 16.59
CA PHE A 254 8.32 9.82 15.61
C PHE A 254 7.58 11.15 15.50
N ASN A 255 8.29 12.25 15.78
CA ASN A 255 7.79 13.61 15.60
C ASN A 255 8.99 14.54 15.37
N LEU A 256 9.04 15.15 14.17
CA LEU A 256 10.15 16.03 13.80
C LEU A 256 10.17 17.33 14.63
N ASP A 257 9.01 17.93 14.89
CA ASP A 257 8.92 19.21 15.61
C ASP A 257 9.32 19.06 17.07
N LYS A 258 8.94 17.94 17.70
CA LYS A 258 9.31 17.60 19.08
C LYS A 258 10.67 16.91 19.18
N LYS A 259 11.36 16.72 18.05
CA LYS A 259 12.66 16.03 17.98
C LYS A 259 12.64 14.62 18.61
N LEU A 260 11.52 13.90 18.41
CA LEU A 260 11.33 12.54 18.89
C LEU A 260 11.60 11.54 17.77
N PHE A 261 12.37 10.52 18.07
CA PHE A 261 12.65 9.39 17.20
C PHE A 261 12.45 8.09 18.00
N PRO A 262 11.81 7.04 17.49
CA PRO A 262 11.57 5.80 18.23
C PRO A 262 12.86 5.20 18.77
N LYS A 263 12.82 4.60 19.96
CA LYS A 263 13.91 3.74 20.44
C LYS A 263 14.15 2.65 19.43
N THR A 264 15.32 2.65 18.83
CA THR A 264 15.64 1.82 17.69
C THR A 264 16.97 1.10 17.91
N LYS A 265 17.02 -0.15 17.52
CA LYS A 265 18.24 -0.95 17.46
C LYS A 265 18.20 -1.81 16.22
N GLY A 266 19.26 -1.81 15.44
CA GLY A 266 19.33 -2.69 14.30
C GLY A 266 20.46 -2.39 13.35
N TYR A 267 20.49 -3.14 12.28
CA TYR A 267 21.46 -2.96 11.21
C TYR A 267 20.80 -3.09 9.83
N PHE A 268 21.47 -2.50 8.87
CA PHE A 268 21.22 -2.63 7.44
C PHE A 268 22.54 -3.03 6.76
N ASN A 269 22.50 -4.12 6.00
CA ASN A 269 23.67 -4.61 5.27
C ASN A 269 23.29 -4.81 3.80
N LEU A 270 23.93 -4.07 2.90
CA LEU A 270 23.80 -4.22 1.45
C LEU A 270 25.09 -4.81 0.89
N LYS A 271 24.97 -5.86 0.08
CA LYS A 271 26.08 -6.50 -0.63
C LYS A 271 25.85 -6.46 -2.13
N ASN A 272 26.93 -6.19 -2.88
CA ASN A 272 26.92 -6.13 -4.34
C ASN A 272 25.83 -5.22 -4.89
N GLY A 273 25.64 -4.09 -4.21
CA GLY A 273 24.66 -3.10 -4.60
C GLY A 273 25.02 -2.42 -5.90
N TRP A 274 24.01 -2.04 -6.65
CA TRP A 274 24.10 -1.27 -7.87
C TRP A 274 22.94 -0.29 -7.91
N LEU A 275 23.25 0.97 -8.18
CA LEU A 275 22.28 2.05 -8.23
C LEU A 275 22.51 2.88 -9.49
N LYS A 276 21.46 3.03 -10.29
CA LYS A 276 21.42 3.99 -11.40
C LYS A 276 20.20 4.87 -11.27
N THR A 277 20.38 6.15 -11.53
CA THR A 277 19.27 7.12 -11.54
C THR A 277 19.19 7.81 -12.90
N LYS A 278 18.04 8.35 -13.24
CA LYS A 278 17.89 9.17 -14.47
C LYS A 278 18.66 10.48 -14.41
N TYR A 279 19.03 10.95 -13.22
CA TYR A 279 19.69 12.23 -13.02
C TYR A 279 21.22 12.16 -13.22
N TYR A 280 21.76 10.95 -13.25
CA TYR A 280 23.20 10.74 -13.44
C TYR A 280 23.45 9.57 -14.42
N PRO A 281 24.28 9.77 -15.48
CA PRO A 281 24.43 8.79 -16.55
C PRO A 281 25.13 7.51 -16.12
N ASN A 282 26.03 7.59 -15.12
CA ASN A 282 26.81 6.45 -14.67
C ASN A 282 26.20 5.81 -13.42
N ALA A 283 26.22 4.48 -13.37
CA ALA A 283 25.77 3.75 -12.20
C ALA A 283 26.84 3.75 -11.11
N ILE A 284 26.41 3.82 -9.85
CA ILE A 284 27.26 3.49 -8.70
C ILE A 284 27.23 1.97 -8.56
N GLN A 285 28.40 1.35 -8.52
CA GLN A 285 28.55 -0.11 -8.57
C GLN A 285 29.27 -0.64 -7.33
N ASN A 286 29.21 -1.96 -7.15
CA ASN A 286 29.89 -2.66 -6.07
C ASN A 286 29.61 -2.06 -4.68
N ILE A 287 28.37 -1.56 -4.47
CA ILE A 287 27.99 -0.95 -3.22
C ILE A 287 27.95 -2.01 -2.12
N ASN A 288 28.77 -1.84 -1.12
CA ASN A 288 28.76 -2.66 0.09
C ASN A 288 28.65 -1.75 1.30
N ILE A 289 27.55 -1.88 2.04
CA ILE A 289 27.24 -1.02 3.20
C ILE A 289 26.93 -1.92 4.39
N LEU A 290 27.54 -1.62 5.53
CA LEU A 290 27.03 -2.05 6.83
C LEU A 290 26.73 -0.80 7.66
N ALA A 291 25.45 -0.58 7.91
CA ALA A 291 24.95 0.52 8.73
C ALA A 291 24.33 -0.04 10.01
N ASN A 292 24.81 0.41 11.15
CA ASN A 292 24.21 0.14 12.45
C ASN A 292 23.43 1.39 12.90
N ILE A 293 22.16 1.20 13.29
CA ILE A 293 21.26 2.26 13.72
C ILE A 293 20.89 2.00 15.16
N TYR A 294 21.00 3.02 15.99
CA TYR A 294 20.62 2.92 17.40
C TYR A 294 19.99 4.21 17.91
N ASN A 295 19.04 4.06 18.81
CA ASN A 295 18.44 5.13 19.60
C ASN A 295 18.00 4.55 20.93
N THR A 296 18.44 5.11 22.03
CA THR A 296 18.25 4.51 23.37
C THR A 296 17.17 5.18 24.19
N ASP A 297 16.94 6.49 24.03
CA ASP A 297 16.02 7.27 24.89
C ASP A 297 14.75 7.75 24.17
N GLY A 298 14.71 7.68 22.83
CA GLY A 298 13.55 8.11 22.06
C GLY A 298 13.65 9.55 21.56
N THR A 299 14.84 10.17 21.57
CA THR A 299 15.09 11.53 21.07
C THR A 299 16.02 11.53 19.87
N PHE A 300 16.01 12.60 19.06
CA PHE A 300 17.02 12.78 18.01
C PHE A 300 18.43 12.93 18.56
N LYS A 301 18.56 13.35 19.83
CA LYS A 301 19.85 13.50 20.52
C LYS A 301 20.57 12.16 20.69
N SER A 302 19.85 11.07 20.99
CA SER A 302 20.44 9.74 21.17
C SER A 302 20.44 8.91 19.89
N LEU A 303 19.92 9.45 18.78
CA LEU A 303 19.98 8.76 17.50
C LEU A 303 21.42 8.74 16.98
N GLY A 304 21.88 7.55 16.62
CA GLY A 304 23.17 7.34 16.00
C GLY A 304 23.09 6.38 14.82
N VAL A 305 23.95 6.63 13.83
CA VAL A 305 24.15 5.78 12.66
C VAL A 305 25.64 5.60 12.42
N LYS A 306 26.10 4.35 12.47
CA LYS A 306 27.49 4.00 12.18
C LYS A 306 27.57 3.24 10.86
N LEU A 307 28.33 3.77 9.92
CA LEU A 307 28.66 3.15 8.65
C LEU A 307 30.07 2.57 8.70
N ASP A 308 30.19 1.22 8.62
CA ASP A 308 31.50 0.57 8.65
C ASP A 308 31.41 -0.89 8.15
N PRO A 309 31.83 -1.23 6.93
CA PRO A 309 32.29 -0.30 5.88
C PRO A 309 31.14 0.26 5.03
N PHE A 310 31.42 1.35 4.32
CA PHE A 310 30.70 1.78 3.14
C PHE A 310 31.68 1.88 1.97
N LYS A 311 31.56 0.99 1.01
CA LYS A 311 32.41 0.89 -0.18
C LYS A 311 31.56 0.93 -1.43
N PHE A 312 32.03 1.58 -2.47
CA PHE A 312 31.38 1.57 -3.78
C PHE A 312 32.35 2.02 -4.86
N ASP A 313 32.04 1.70 -6.10
CA ASP A 313 32.78 2.18 -7.27
C ASP A 313 31.96 3.29 -7.94
N PHE A 314 32.62 4.43 -8.15
CA PHE A 314 32.06 5.57 -8.84
C PHE A 314 32.95 5.95 -10.00
N GLU A 315 32.41 5.89 -11.23
CA GLU A 315 33.17 6.13 -12.48
C GLU A 315 34.48 5.31 -12.58
N GLY A 316 34.41 4.05 -12.14
CA GLY A 316 35.56 3.15 -12.15
C GLY A 316 36.55 3.36 -11.01
N ASN A 317 36.32 4.33 -10.13
CA ASN A 317 37.16 4.59 -8.98
C ASN A 317 36.53 4.02 -7.69
N PRO A 318 37.29 3.23 -6.91
CA PRO A 318 36.80 2.73 -5.63
C PRO A 318 36.78 3.86 -4.59
N VAL A 319 35.67 3.93 -3.87
CA VAL A 319 35.47 4.88 -2.76
C VAL A 319 35.21 4.11 -1.48
N PHE A 320 35.89 4.50 -0.42
CA PHE A 320 35.75 3.91 0.93
C PHE A 320 35.34 5.01 1.92
N VAL A 321 34.25 4.79 2.63
CA VAL A 321 33.75 5.70 3.64
C VAL A 321 33.49 4.96 4.95
N ASN A 322 33.99 5.50 6.04
CA ASN A 322 33.55 5.17 7.37
C ASN A 322 32.95 6.41 8.00
N ALA A 323 31.76 6.31 8.56
CA ALA A 323 31.09 7.42 9.18
C ALA A 323 30.45 7.03 10.52
N ASP A 324 30.58 7.90 11.51
CA ASP A 324 29.87 7.83 12.77
C ASP A 324 29.08 9.13 12.93
N LEU A 325 27.77 9.03 12.85
CA LEU A 325 26.82 10.13 12.93
C LEU A 325 26.05 10.00 14.23
N GLN A 326 26.09 11.01 15.07
CA GLN A 326 25.46 11.00 16.40
C GLN A 326 24.76 12.32 16.65
N ASN A 327 23.80 12.34 17.58
CA ASN A 327 23.09 13.53 17.99
C ASN A 327 22.47 14.28 16.79
N PHE A 328 21.43 13.72 16.20
CA PHE A 328 20.75 14.33 15.06
C PHE A 328 19.96 15.61 15.40
N GLU A 329 19.97 16.03 16.64
CA GLU A 329 19.50 17.35 17.06
C GLU A 329 20.55 18.44 16.78
N ASP A 330 21.83 18.17 17.17
CA ASP A 330 23.02 18.95 16.84
C ASP A 330 24.05 17.98 16.25
N LEU A 331 23.96 17.74 14.95
CA LEU A 331 24.64 16.64 14.28
C LEU A 331 26.15 16.62 14.54
N LEU A 332 26.60 15.62 15.27
CA LEU A 332 28.00 15.30 15.45
C LEU A 332 28.39 14.22 14.44
N TYR A 333 29.48 14.43 13.72
CA TYR A 333 29.92 13.47 12.72
C TYR A 333 31.42 13.27 12.74
N LYS A 334 31.84 12.03 12.45
CA LYS A 334 33.22 11.66 12.18
C LYS A 334 33.24 10.87 10.89
N ILE A 335 33.80 11.45 9.85
CA ILE A 335 33.83 10.84 8.50
C ILE A 335 35.27 10.69 8.10
N ARG A 336 35.60 9.51 7.55
CA ARG A 336 36.88 9.22 6.86
C ARG A 336 36.54 8.66 5.48
N ALA A 337 37.04 9.29 4.43
CA ALA A 337 36.91 8.84 3.05
C ALA A 337 38.31 8.64 2.42
N LYS A 338 38.42 7.67 1.54
CA LYS A 338 39.57 7.43 0.69
C LYS A 338 39.10 7.18 -0.73
#